data_d5df393a75e8b6c9d76775f888c57e57
#
_entry.id   d5df393a75e8b6c9d76775f888c57e57
#
_cell.length_a   1.000
_cell.length_b   1.000
_cell.length_c   1.000
_cell.angle_alpha   90.00
_cell.angle_beta   90.00
_cell.angle_gamma   90.00
#
_symmetry.space_group_name_H-M   'P 1'
#
loop_
_entity.id
_entity.type
_entity.pdbx_description
1 polymer ?
#
loop_
_entity_poly.entity_id
_entity_poly.type
_entity_poly.pdbx_seq_one_letter_code
_entity_poly.pdbx_strand_id
1 'polypeptide(L)'
;MIIALALVSWSAYGQQDHDKMKSHQDDQDDVTKYKTVTKFQDQLAGLYESSLILTEAFVSSDPSVVKEKAVEVRKAMGKVDMKLLKGQAHMDWMKYNKLMNNSIVAFEKASSIASQRKAYAVFSNNLYKSVKAFGMNGKEAYYQHCPMALNNTGAYWLSDKAEIRNPYFGDAMMKCGSTKEKIND
;
A
#
# COMPACT_ATOMS: atom_id res chain seq x y z
N MET A 1 -41.86 61.08 28.42
CA MET A 1 -42.03 59.66 28.00
C MET A 1 -40.94 59.35 27.05
N ILE A 2 -39.83 58.78 27.56
CA ILE A 2 -38.60 58.53 26.81
C ILE A 2 -38.51 57.00 26.62
N ILE A 3 -38.60 56.56 25.35
CA ILE A 3 -38.50 55.14 24.98
C ILE A 3 -37.03 54.87 24.67
N ALA A 4 -36.36 54.05 25.48
CA ALA A 4 -35.00 53.57 25.25
C ALA A 4 -35.05 52.34 24.38
N LEU A 5 -34.45 52.43 23.18
CA LEU A 5 -34.22 51.30 22.28
C LEU A 5 -32.92 50.57 22.70
N ALA A 6 -33.06 49.34 23.18
CA ALA A 6 -31.92 48.47 23.43
C ALA A 6 -31.53 47.74 22.13
N LEU A 7 -30.34 48.03 21.63
CA LEU A 7 -29.74 47.29 20.53
C LEU A 7 -29.07 46.02 21.08
N VAL A 8 -29.60 44.87 20.76
CA VAL A 8 -28.98 43.56 21.03
C VAL A 8 -28.05 43.22 19.88
N SER A 9 -26.74 43.33 20.13
CA SER A 9 -25.70 42.87 19.21
C SER A 9 -25.53 41.36 19.33
N TRP A 10 -25.92 40.65 18.30
CA TRP A 10 -25.71 39.21 18.17
C TRP A 10 -24.31 38.99 17.58
N SER A 11 -23.36 38.61 18.42
CA SER A 11 -22.05 38.13 17.99
C SER A 11 -22.19 36.66 17.60
N ALA A 12 -22.24 36.39 16.30
CA ALA A 12 -22.10 35.04 15.77
C ALA A 12 -20.63 34.60 15.86
N TYR A 13 -20.31 33.81 16.87
CA TYR A 13 -19.06 33.03 16.89
C TYR A 13 -19.19 31.87 15.92
N GLY A 14 -18.62 32.01 14.74
CA GLY A 14 -18.38 30.91 13.84
C GLY A 14 -17.28 30.01 14.40
N GLN A 15 -17.68 28.89 14.96
CA GLN A 15 -16.77 27.81 15.34
C GLN A 15 -16.39 27.07 14.06
N GLN A 16 -15.19 27.34 13.54
CA GLN A 16 -14.57 26.53 12.51
C GLN A 16 -14.05 25.25 13.17
N ASP A 17 -14.80 24.16 13.04
CA ASP A 17 -14.30 22.83 13.27
C ASP A 17 -13.25 22.52 12.20
N HIS A 18 -11.99 22.69 12.55
CA HIS A 18 -10.89 22.10 11.82
C HIS A 18 -10.89 20.59 12.09
N ASP A 19 -11.63 19.85 11.25
CA ASP A 19 -11.40 18.42 11.12
C ASP A 19 -9.92 18.19 10.81
N LYS A 20 -9.18 17.80 11.83
CA LYS A 20 -7.81 17.33 11.70
C LYS A 20 -7.88 16.06 10.86
N MET A 21 -7.58 16.20 9.56
CA MET A 21 -7.15 15.05 8.75
C MET A 21 -5.99 14.39 9.50
N LYS A 22 -6.27 13.27 10.16
CA LYS A 22 -5.22 12.38 10.66
C LYS A 22 -4.41 11.93 9.45
N SER A 23 -3.17 12.39 9.39
CA SER A 23 -2.20 11.87 8.44
C SER A 23 -2.07 10.37 8.65
N HIS A 24 -2.21 9.58 7.58
CA HIS A 24 -2.04 8.12 7.56
C HIS A 24 -0.58 7.66 7.81
N GLN A 25 0.10 8.31 8.75
CA GLN A 25 1.54 8.12 8.94
C GLN A 25 1.92 7.09 10.01
N ASP A 26 0.96 6.58 10.82
CA ASP A 26 1.28 5.80 12.02
C ASP A 26 0.96 4.30 11.96
N ASP A 27 0.48 3.75 10.83
CA ASP A 27 0.11 2.33 10.75
C ASP A 27 1.27 1.37 10.40
N GLN A 28 2.51 1.87 10.32
CA GLN A 28 3.64 1.06 9.83
C GLN A 28 4.41 0.31 10.92
N ASP A 29 4.37 0.76 12.16
CA ASP A 29 5.28 0.27 13.21
C ASP A 29 4.74 -0.91 14.02
N ASP A 30 3.47 -1.30 13.86
CA ASP A 30 2.85 -2.34 14.69
C ASP A 30 2.42 -3.58 13.89
N VAL A 31 3.32 -4.13 13.08
CA VAL A 31 3.08 -5.41 12.40
C VAL A 31 3.57 -6.54 13.28
N THR A 32 2.65 -7.35 13.82
CA THR A 32 2.97 -8.54 14.59
C THR A 32 3.74 -9.55 13.73
N LYS A 33 4.93 -9.97 14.19
CA LYS A 33 5.71 -11.03 13.54
C LYS A 33 5.27 -12.40 14.00
N TYR A 34 5.15 -13.33 13.06
CA TYR A 34 4.75 -14.71 13.30
C TYR A 34 5.88 -15.68 12.94
N LYS A 35 6.09 -16.68 13.78
CA LYS A 35 6.93 -17.81 13.42
C LYS A 35 6.14 -18.70 12.45
N THR A 36 6.55 -18.73 11.18
CA THR A 36 5.88 -19.49 10.11
C THR A 36 6.76 -20.61 9.60
N VAL A 37 6.15 -21.60 8.96
CA VAL A 37 6.89 -22.69 8.31
C VAL A 37 7.53 -22.22 7.01
N THR A 38 8.72 -22.71 6.69
CA THR A 38 9.49 -22.35 5.49
C THR A 38 8.65 -22.44 4.22
N LYS A 39 7.80 -23.47 4.09
CA LYS A 39 6.91 -23.64 2.93
C LYS A 39 5.99 -22.43 2.71
N PHE A 40 5.46 -21.82 3.77
CA PHE A 40 4.64 -20.62 3.65
C PHE A 40 5.49 -19.41 3.23
N GLN A 41 6.68 -19.27 3.82
CA GLN A 41 7.63 -18.20 3.49
C GLN A 41 8.10 -18.27 2.03
N ASP A 42 8.37 -19.47 1.49
CA ASP A 42 8.73 -19.68 0.09
C ASP A 42 7.59 -19.30 -0.86
N GLN A 43 6.35 -19.63 -0.49
CA GLN A 43 5.17 -19.24 -1.28
C GLN A 43 4.95 -17.72 -1.25
N LEU A 44 5.16 -17.08 -0.11
CA LEU A 44 5.08 -15.63 0.03
C LEU A 44 6.22 -14.94 -0.76
N ALA A 45 7.42 -15.50 -0.74
CA ALA A 45 8.54 -15.04 -1.57
C ALA A 45 8.20 -15.08 -3.07
N GLY A 46 7.55 -16.13 -3.54
CA GLY A 46 7.07 -16.23 -4.93
C GLY A 46 6.00 -15.18 -5.27
N LEU A 47 5.13 -14.83 -4.32
CA LEU A 47 4.19 -13.73 -4.48
C LEU A 47 4.93 -12.38 -4.56
N TYR A 48 5.91 -12.16 -3.69
CA TYR A 48 6.75 -10.96 -3.71
C TYR A 48 7.49 -10.83 -5.06
N GLU A 49 8.10 -11.88 -5.59
CA GLU A 49 8.76 -11.88 -6.90
C GLU A 49 7.79 -11.50 -8.04
N SER A 50 6.59 -12.06 -8.03
CA SER A 50 5.55 -11.69 -9.01
C SER A 50 5.13 -10.23 -8.88
N SER A 51 5.15 -9.69 -7.65
CA SER A 51 4.82 -8.28 -7.39
C SER A 51 5.90 -7.32 -7.89
N LEU A 52 7.17 -7.71 -7.93
CA LEU A 52 8.25 -6.90 -8.51
C LEU A 52 8.02 -6.68 -10.01
N ILE A 53 7.57 -7.71 -10.73
CA ILE A 53 7.23 -7.61 -12.15
C ILE A 53 6.04 -6.65 -12.35
N LEU A 54 5.03 -6.71 -11.46
CA LEU A 54 3.92 -5.76 -11.46
C LEU A 54 4.40 -4.33 -11.17
N THR A 55 5.34 -4.15 -10.24
CA THR A 55 5.94 -2.84 -9.93
C THR A 55 6.61 -2.23 -11.16
N GLU A 56 7.38 -3.02 -11.93
CA GLU A 56 7.98 -2.56 -13.19
C GLU A 56 6.92 -2.22 -14.26
N ALA A 57 5.80 -2.92 -14.30
CA ALA A 57 4.66 -2.54 -15.16
C ALA A 57 4.08 -1.17 -14.79
N PHE A 58 4.03 -0.82 -13.50
CA PHE A 58 3.66 0.53 -13.07
C PHE A 58 4.71 1.59 -13.41
N VAL A 59 5.99 1.23 -13.36
CA VAL A 59 7.10 2.09 -13.80
C VAL A 59 6.96 2.41 -15.30
N SER A 60 6.61 1.43 -16.14
CA SER A 60 6.39 1.64 -17.58
C SER A 60 5.16 2.48 -17.91
N SER A 61 4.29 2.73 -16.93
CA SER A 61 3.08 3.57 -17.06
C SER A 61 2.06 3.09 -18.10
N ASP A 62 2.08 1.82 -18.49
CA ASP A 62 1.14 1.21 -19.42
C ASP A 62 0.02 0.46 -18.67
N PRO A 63 -1.25 0.94 -18.73
CA PRO A 63 -2.37 0.29 -18.04
C PRO A 63 -2.65 -1.15 -18.52
N SER A 64 -2.33 -1.47 -19.78
CA SER A 64 -2.57 -2.80 -20.34
C SER A 64 -1.57 -3.81 -19.80
N VAL A 65 -0.30 -3.41 -19.72
CA VAL A 65 0.77 -4.23 -19.11
C VAL A 65 0.49 -4.47 -17.63
N VAL A 66 0.03 -3.44 -16.90
CA VAL A 66 -0.39 -3.60 -15.50
C VAL A 66 -1.48 -4.66 -15.36
N LYS A 67 -2.51 -4.65 -16.22
CA LYS A 67 -3.58 -5.67 -16.19
C LYS A 67 -3.04 -7.07 -16.46
N GLU A 68 -2.15 -7.23 -17.42
CA GLU A 68 -1.51 -8.52 -17.74
C GLU A 68 -0.73 -9.04 -16.53
N LYS A 69 0.13 -8.22 -15.91
CA LYS A 69 0.95 -8.63 -14.76
C LYS A 69 0.12 -8.85 -13.49
N ALA A 70 -1.01 -8.16 -13.34
CA ALA A 70 -1.94 -8.41 -12.25
C ALA A 70 -2.51 -9.84 -12.27
N VAL A 71 -2.72 -10.43 -13.44
CA VAL A 71 -3.15 -11.84 -13.57
C VAL A 71 -2.08 -12.80 -13.03
N GLU A 72 -0.79 -12.52 -13.29
CA GLU A 72 0.32 -13.31 -12.77
C GLU A 72 0.40 -13.24 -11.25
N VAL A 73 0.27 -12.02 -10.68
CA VAL A 73 0.23 -11.82 -9.22
C VAL A 73 -0.96 -12.56 -8.60
N ARG A 74 -2.14 -12.52 -9.21
CA ARG A 74 -3.30 -13.27 -8.74
C ARG A 74 -3.02 -14.79 -8.69
N LYS A 75 -2.37 -15.35 -9.70
CA LYS A 75 -1.96 -16.75 -9.71
C LYS A 75 -0.98 -17.08 -8.58
N ALA A 76 -0.01 -16.17 -8.33
CA ALA A 76 0.95 -16.32 -7.23
C ALA A 76 0.25 -16.25 -5.86
N MET A 77 -0.69 -15.32 -5.66
CA MET A 77 -1.52 -15.25 -4.44
C MET A 77 -2.29 -16.56 -4.20
N GLY A 78 -2.83 -17.17 -5.23
CA GLY A 78 -3.54 -18.45 -5.14
C GLY A 78 -2.65 -19.65 -4.74
N LYS A 79 -1.33 -19.52 -4.85
CA LYS A 79 -0.37 -20.56 -4.42
C LYS A 79 -0.02 -20.48 -2.94
N VAL A 80 -0.32 -19.36 -2.26
CA VAL A 80 -0.04 -19.19 -0.83
C VAL A 80 -1.08 -19.95 -0.02
N ASP A 81 -0.65 -21.07 0.56
CA ASP A 81 -1.54 -21.98 1.31
C ASP A 81 -1.79 -21.47 2.74
N MET A 82 -2.90 -20.79 2.91
CA MET A 82 -3.32 -20.25 4.21
C MET A 82 -3.56 -21.33 5.28
N LYS A 83 -3.72 -22.60 4.90
CA LYS A 83 -3.89 -23.72 5.85
C LYS A 83 -2.62 -23.99 6.65
N LEU A 84 -1.47 -23.49 6.19
CA LEU A 84 -0.20 -23.54 6.90
C LEU A 84 -0.15 -22.60 8.10
N LEU A 85 -1.08 -21.64 8.17
CA LEU A 85 -1.21 -20.68 9.28
C LEU A 85 -2.34 -21.08 10.22
N LYS A 86 -2.22 -20.70 11.51
CA LYS A 86 -3.22 -20.95 12.55
C LYS A 86 -3.46 -19.69 13.39
N GLY A 87 -4.62 -19.63 14.05
CA GLY A 87 -4.96 -18.55 14.99
C GLY A 87 -4.88 -17.16 14.38
N GLN A 88 -4.26 -16.21 15.08
CA GLN A 88 -4.17 -14.82 14.65
C GLN A 88 -3.37 -14.66 13.36
N ALA A 89 -2.31 -15.43 13.15
CA ALA A 89 -1.55 -15.41 11.90
C ALA A 89 -2.42 -15.71 10.67
N HIS A 90 -3.33 -16.69 10.77
CA HIS A 90 -4.29 -17.00 9.72
C HIS A 90 -5.25 -15.83 9.47
N MET A 91 -5.76 -15.20 10.54
CA MET A 91 -6.71 -14.07 10.41
C MET A 91 -6.06 -12.85 9.77
N ASP A 92 -4.81 -12.53 10.15
CA ASP A 92 -4.09 -11.39 9.58
C ASP A 92 -3.74 -11.62 8.11
N TRP A 93 -3.30 -12.84 7.75
CA TRP A 93 -3.12 -13.21 6.34
C TRP A 93 -4.40 -13.04 5.53
N MET A 94 -5.55 -13.54 6.04
CA MET A 94 -6.84 -13.40 5.37
C MET A 94 -7.20 -11.92 5.13
N LYS A 95 -6.94 -11.04 6.10
CA LYS A 95 -7.16 -9.59 5.97
C LYS A 95 -6.28 -9.00 4.87
N TYR A 96 -4.97 -9.26 4.89
CA TYR A 96 -4.04 -8.71 3.89
C TYR A 96 -4.34 -9.26 2.50
N ASN A 97 -4.54 -10.57 2.37
CA ASN A 97 -4.87 -11.24 1.12
C ASN A 97 -6.16 -10.69 0.50
N LYS A 98 -7.22 -10.46 1.30
CA LYS A 98 -8.47 -9.84 0.83
C LYS A 98 -8.24 -8.45 0.24
N LEU A 99 -7.45 -7.60 0.91
CA LEU A 99 -7.17 -6.24 0.44
C LEU A 99 -6.31 -6.25 -0.84
N MET A 100 -5.33 -7.15 -0.93
CA MET A 100 -4.55 -7.35 -2.15
C MET A 100 -5.43 -7.84 -3.31
N ASN A 101 -6.32 -8.81 -3.10
CA ASN A 101 -7.26 -9.29 -4.11
C ASN A 101 -8.20 -8.17 -4.60
N ASN A 102 -8.71 -7.33 -3.70
CA ASN A 102 -9.55 -6.19 -4.08
C ASN A 102 -8.77 -5.21 -4.98
N SER A 103 -7.49 -4.99 -4.70
CA SER A 103 -6.61 -4.16 -5.54
C SER A 103 -6.41 -4.76 -6.94
N ILE A 104 -6.22 -6.09 -7.04
CA ILE A 104 -6.13 -6.78 -8.34
C ILE A 104 -7.40 -6.56 -9.16
N VAL A 105 -8.57 -6.73 -8.55
CA VAL A 105 -9.86 -6.46 -9.23
C VAL A 105 -9.96 -5.00 -9.68
N ALA A 106 -9.45 -4.06 -8.86
CA ALA A 106 -9.43 -2.64 -9.22
C ALA A 106 -8.48 -2.36 -10.40
N PHE A 107 -7.32 -3.04 -10.51
CA PHE A 107 -6.43 -2.91 -11.68
C PHE A 107 -7.12 -3.32 -12.98
N GLU A 108 -7.86 -4.43 -12.95
CA GLU A 108 -8.58 -4.94 -14.13
C GLU A 108 -9.68 -3.99 -14.61
N LYS A 109 -10.40 -3.39 -13.67
CA LYS A 109 -11.53 -2.49 -13.96
C LYS A 109 -11.10 -1.07 -14.32
N ALA A 110 -9.94 -0.63 -13.88
CA ALA A 110 -9.49 0.73 -14.09
C ALA A 110 -9.20 1.02 -15.57
N SER A 111 -9.62 2.20 -16.03
CA SER A 111 -9.39 2.69 -17.40
C SER A 111 -8.09 3.51 -17.53
N SER A 112 -7.46 3.89 -16.43
CA SER A 112 -6.26 4.74 -16.44
C SER A 112 -5.20 4.27 -15.45
N ILE A 113 -3.93 4.56 -15.77
CA ILE A 113 -2.80 4.29 -14.89
C ILE A 113 -2.95 5.02 -13.54
N ALA A 114 -3.51 6.22 -13.52
CA ALA A 114 -3.72 6.98 -12.29
C ALA A 114 -4.69 6.26 -11.33
N SER A 115 -5.77 5.67 -11.85
CA SER A 115 -6.71 4.87 -11.05
C SER A 115 -6.07 3.57 -10.57
N GLN A 116 -5.26 2.92 -11.42
CA GLN A 116 -4.52 1.72 -11.03
C GLN A 116 -3.50 2.01 -9.92
N ARG A 117 -2.75 3.13 -10.01
CA ARG A 117 -1.79 3.56 -8.98
C ARG A 117 -2.41 3.78 -7.61
N LYS A 118 -3.65 4.29 -7.54
CA LYS A 118 -4.38 4.40 -6.25
C LYS A 118 -4.61 3.03 -5.61
N ALA A 119 -5.04 2.06 -6.40
CA ALA A 119 -5.23 0.68 -5.92
C ALA A 119 -3.90 -0.02 -5.61
N TYR A 120 -2.83 0.32 -6.36
CA TYR A 120 -1.48 -0.21 -6.13
C TYR A 120 -0.93 0.17 -4.76
N ALA A 121 -1.20 1.37 -4.26
CA ALA A 121 -0.78 1.77 -2.92
C ALA A 121 -1.40 0.85 -1.84
N VAL A 122 -2.66 0.46 -1.99
CA VAL A 122 -3.32 -0.49 -1.08
C VAL A 122 -2.71 -1.88 -1.20
N PHE A 123 -2.46 -2.35 -2.43
CA PHE A 123 -1.81 -3.64 -2.69
C PHE A 123 -0.43 -3.70 -2.03
N SER A 124 0.43 -2.71 -2.34
CA SER A 124 1.81 -2.66 -1.87
C SER A 124 1.93 -2.60 -0.35
N ASN A 125 1.08 -1.80 0.31
CA ASN A 125 1.07 -1.71 1.77
C ASN A 125 0.68 -3.06 2.43
N ASN A 126 -0.30 -3.79 1.86
CA ASN A 126 -0.70 -5.08 2.41
C ASN A 126 0.31 -6.18 2.11
N LEU A 127 1.01 -6.12 0.98
CA LEU A 127 2.13 -7.01 0.70
C LEU A 127 3.30 -6.74 1.67
N TYR A 128 3.64 -5.49 1.93
CA TYR A 128 4.64 -5.12 2.94
C TYR A 128 4.28 -5.69 4.32
N LYS A 129 3.03 -5.50 4.78
CA LYS A 129 2.56 -6.06 6.06
C LYS A 129 2.68 -7.58 6.07
N SER A 130 2.39 -8.24 4.95
CA SER A 130 2.51 -9.69 4.83
C SER A 130 3.97 -10.15 4.92
N VAL A 131 4.87 -9.51 4.18
CA VAL A 131 6.30 -9.82 4.19
C VAL A 131 6.89 -9.63 5.59
N LYS A 132 6.55 -8.51 6.24
CA LYS A 132 7.04 -8.18 7.58
C LYS A 132 6.50 -9.12 8.66
N ALA A 133 5.23 -9.55 8.53
CA ALA A 133 4.59 -10.44 9.49
C ALA A 133 5.07 -11.89 9.41
N PHE A 134 5.32 -12.39 8.20
CA PHE A 134 5.48 -13.83 7.97
C PHE A 134 6.89 -14.23 7.51
N GLY A 135 7.71 -13.29 7.03
CA GLY A 135 9.02 -13.56 6.47
C GLY A 135 9.00 -14.14 5.06
N MET A 136 10.16 -14.19 4.40
CA MET A 136 10.34 -14.67 3.03
C MET A 136 11.53 -15.64 2.89
N ASN A 137 11.85 -16.39 3.94
CA ASN A 137 12.93 -17.39 3.94
C ASN A 137 14.28 -16.82 3.45
N GLY A 138 14.76 -15.75 4.09
CA GLY A 138 16.05 -15.11 3.80
C GLY A 138 16.07 -14.18 2.59
N LYS A 139 14.94 -13.94 1.91
CA LYS A 139 14.88 -12.92 0.86
C LYS A 139 14.83 -11.52 1.43
N GLU A 140 15.60 -10.63 0.84
CA GLU A 140 15.63 -9.22 1.18
C GLU A 140 14.59 -8.42 0.38
N ALA A 141 14.08 -7.35 0.98
CA ALA A 141 13.25 -6.35 0.31
C ALA A 141 13.57 -4.94 0.80
N TYR A 142 13.41 -3.96 -0.07
CA TYR A 142 13.51 -2.55 0.26
C TYR A 142 12.12 -1.93 0.24
N TYR A 143 11.69 -1.38 1.37
CA TYR A 143 10.45 -0.63 1.47
C TYR A 143 10.74 0.83 1.15
N GLN A 144 10.25 1.29 0.03
CA GLN A 144 10.55 2.60 -0.54
C GLN A 144 9.33 3.50 -0.52
N HIS A 145 9.55 4.82 -0.47
CA HIS A 145 8.49 5.82 -0.33
C HIS A 145 8.77 7.05 -1.20
N CYS A 146 7.75 7.53 -1.89
CA CYS A 146 7.73 8.83 -2.55
C CYS A 146 6.69 9.74 -1.90
N PRO A 147 7.08 10.88 -1.27
CA PRO A 147 6.14 11.77 -0.59
C PRO A 147 5.20 12.50 -1.56
N MET A 148 5.60 12.66 -2.82
CA MET A 148 4.81 13.36 -3.84
C MET A 148 3.75 12.46 -4.51
N ALA A 149 3.81 11.14 -4.29
CA ALA A 149 2.85 10.22 -4.90
C ALA A 149 1.41 10.52 -4.45
N LEU A 150 0.44 10.22 -5.34
CA LEU A 150 -0.99 10.34 -5.06
C LEU A 150 -1.40 11.73 -4.54
N ASN A 151 -1.04 12.77 -5.29
CA ASN A 151 -1.32 14.18 -4.94
C ASN A 151 -0.72 14.63 -3.61
N ASN A 152 0.55 14.29 -3.38
CA ASN A 152 1.32 14.62 -2.17
C ASN A 152 0.82 13.97 -0.86
N THR A 153 0.00 12.93 -0.95
CA THR A 153 -0.33 12.10 0.24
C THR A 153 0.79 11.11 0.57
N GLY A 154 1.69 10.88 -0.38
CA GLY A 154 2.74 9.88 -0.28
C GLY A 154 2.25 8.47 -0.57
N ALA A 155 3.15 7.62 -1.06
CA ALA A 155 2.87 6.20 -1.24
C ALA A 155 4.15 5.37 -1.20
N TYR A 156 3.97 4.10 -0.85
CA TYR A 156 5.05 3.15 -0.61
C TYR A 156 5.02 2.00 -1.60
N TRP A 157 6.17 1.35 -1.80
CA TRP A 157 6.28 0.11 -2.57
C TRP A 157 7.43 -0.76 -2.09
N LEU A 158 7.41 -2.03 -2.47
CA LEU A 158 8.51 -2.97 -2.26
C LEU A 158 9.36 -3.07 -3.52
N SER A 159 10.69 -3.17 -3.32
CA SER A 159 11.70 -3.36 -4.35
C SER A 159 12.72 -4.41 -3.91
N ASP A 160 13.34 -5.10 -4.85
CA ASP A 160 14.49 -5.97 -4.63
C ASP A 160 15.83 -5.21 -4.69
N LYS A 161 15.79 -3.89 -4.96
CA LYS A 161 16.95 -3.03 -5.13
C LYS A 161 16.85 -1.77 -4.28
N ALA A 162 17.99 -1.32 -3.79
CA ALA A 162 18.10 -0.03 -3.10
C ALA A 162 17.86 1.17 -4.05
N GLU A 163 18.12 0.99 -5.35
CA GLU A 163 17.87 2.02 -6.37
C GLU A 163 16.37 2.32 -6.45
N ILE A 164 16.05 3.62 -6.48
CA ILE A 164 14.66 4.09 -6.61
C ILE A 164 14.21 3.99 -8.07
N ARG A 165 13.14 3.21 -8.27
CA ARG A 165 12.38 3.13 -9.52
C ARG A 165 10.90 3.33 -9.19
N ASN A 166 10.44 4.57 -9.37
CA ASN A 166 9.16 5.03 -8.83
C ASN A 166 7.95 4.54 -9.66
N PRO A 167 7.10 3.65 -9.14
CA PRO A 167 5.94 3.12 -9.87
C PRO A 167 4.78 4.13 -9.97
N TYR A 168 4.80 5.19 -9.15
CA TYR A 168 3.72 6.18 -9.13
C TYR A 168 3.89 7.29 -10.17
N PHE A 169 5.10 7.48 -10.69
CA PHE A 169 5.40 8.50 -11.69
C PHE A 169 6.00 7.94 -12.99
N GLY A 170 6.70 6.80 -12.91
CA GLY A 170 7.45 6.29 -14.06
C GLY A 170 8.49 7.30 -14.51
N ASP A 171 8.66 7.46 -15.82
CA ASP A 171 9.69 8.34 -16.41
C ASP A 171 9.57 9.81 -15.99
N ALA A 172 8.38 10.29 -15.62
CA ALA A 172 8.19 11.68 -15.20
C ALA A 172 8.99 12.03 -13.94
N MET A 173 9.12 11.10 -12.99
CA MET A 173 9.93 11.28 -11.78
C MET A 173 10.47 9.93 -11.27
N MET A 174 11.22 9.24 -12.11
CA MET A 174 11.73 7.88 -11.88
C MET A 174 12.46 7.73 -10.54
N LYS A 175 13.26 8.72 -10.16
CA LYS A 175 14.13 8.68 -8.96
C LYS A 175 13.54 9.39 -7.74
N CYS A 176 12.28 9.81 -7.79
CA CYS A 176 11.63 10.46 -6.63
C CYS A 176 11.31 9.41 -5.58
N GLY A 177 11.91 9.56 -4.41
CA GLY A 177 11.68 8.68 -3.25
C GLY A 177 12.94 8.35 -2.48
N SER A 178 12.77 7.56 -1.44
CA SER A 178 13.86 7.03 -0.61
C SER A 178 13.48 5.68 -0.01
N THR A 179 14.47 4.85 0.29
CA THR A 179 14.28 3.64 1.09
C THR A 179 14.00 4.04 2.53
N LYS A 180 12.94 3.50 3.12
CA LYS A 180 12.53 3.71 4.51
C LYS A 180 12.95 2.54 5.40
N GLU A 181 12.92 1.34 4.85
CA GLU A 181 13.30 0.14 5.59
C GLU A 181 13.94 -0.87 4.63
N LYS A 182 14.96 -1.58 5.12
CA LYS A 182 15.46 -2.81 4.52
C LYS A 182 14.93 -3.98 5.35
N ILE A 183 14.13 -4.83 4.74
CA ILE A 183 13.54 -6.01 5.37
C ILE A 183 14.49 -7.17 5.10
N ASN A 184 14.98 -7.76 6.18
CA ASN A 184 15.75 -9.00 6.19
C ASN A 184 15.04 -9.95 7.17
N ASP A 185 14.96 -11.23 6.86
CA ASP A 185 14.45 -12.27 7.76
C ASP A 185 15.48 -12.63 8.85
#